data_f8e32b42986862cb815a3037444e1fff
#
_entry.id   f8e32b42986862cb815a3037444e1fff
#
_cell.length_a   1.000
_cell.length_b   1.000
_cell.length_c   1.000
_cell.angle_alpha   90.00
_cell.angle_beta   90.00
_cell.angle_gamma   90.00
#
_symmetry.space_group_name_H-M   'P 1'
#
loop_
_entity.id
_entity.type
_entity.pdbx_description
1 polymer ?
#
loop_
_entity_poly.entity_id
_entity_poly.type
_entity_poly.pdbx_seq_one_letter_code
_entity_poly.pdbx_strand_id
1 'polypeptide(L)'
;TLGPYYSKDGKYAAPIIPVYAIQKTRSDTENIVIVICGEGYTESQQQKFIDDVKKVWNGVMRYEPYRSYADRFNVYALCTASESSFGSGGSTFFDVVVGSNNSSSISILGKTIFSRDV
;
A
#
# COMPACT_ATOMS: atom_id res chain seq x y z
N THR A 1 -12.54 7.36 -9.65
CA THR A 1 -11.81 8.60 -9.35
C THR A 1 -10.33 8.33 -9.30
N LEU A 2 -9.56 9.12 -10.01
CA LEU A 2 -8.10 9.02 -9.98
C LEU A 2 -7.55 9.62 -8.69
N GLY A 3 -6.40 9.10 -8.24
CA GLY A 3 -5.73 9.61 -7.07
C GLY A 3 -5.23 11.05 -7.23
N PRO A 4 -4.70 11.66 -6.13
CA PRO A 4 -4.40 13.10 -6.09
C PRO A 4 -3.30 13.55 -7.03
N TYR A 5 -2.55 12.64 -7.60
CA TYR A 5 -1.43 12.95 -8.50
C TYR A 5 -1.79 12.91 -9.98
N TYR A 6 -3.07 12.73 -10.30
CA TYR A 6 -3.57 12.83 -11.66
C TYR A 6 -4.37 14.11 -11.83
N SER A 7 -4.14 14.81 -12.91
CA SER A 7 -4.93 15.98 -13.27
C SER A 7 -6.33 15.58 -13.77
N LYS A 8 -7.25 16.56 -13.88
CA LYS A 8 -8.62 16.32 -14.35
C LYS A 8 -8.68 15.74 -15.77
N ASP A 9 -7.66 15.97 -16.58
CA ASP A 9 -7.54 15.42 -17.93
C ASP A 9 -6.86 14.03 -17.96
N GLY A 10 -6.60 13.44 -16.79
CA GLY A 10 -5.99 12.13 -16.64
C GLY A 10 -4.48 12.10 -16.81
N LYS A 11 -3.83 13.24 -16.92
CA LYS A 11 -2.36 13.30 -17.04
C LYS A 11 -1.72 13.06 -15.68
N TYR A 12 -0.70 12.21 -15.67
CA TYR A 12 0.06 11.93 -14.48
C TYR A 12 0.87 13.16 -14.04
N ALA A 13 0.61 13.64 -12.87
CA ALA A 13 1.44 14.65 -12.22
C ALA A 13 2.51 13.92 -11.40
N ALA A 14 3.73 13.82 -11.92
CA ALA A 14 4.82 13.06 -11.29
C ALA A 14 5.12 13.58 -9.87
N PRO A 15 4.61 12.94 -8.80
CA PRO A 15 4.86 13.38 -7.45
C PRO A 15 6.22 12.87 -6.97
N ILE A 16 6.78 13.59 -6.00
CA ILE A 16 7.82 13.01 -5.16
C ILE A 16 7.12 12.25 -4.05
N ILE A 17 7.19 10.93 -4.10
CA ILE A 17 6.56 10.07 -3.10
C ILE A 17 7.64 9.64 -2.11
N PRO A 18 7.50 10.00 -0.81
CA PRO A 18 8.45 9.56 0.19
C PRO A 18 8.45 8.04 0.35
N VAL A 19 9.64 7.48 0.52
CA VAL A 19 9.84 6.06 0.81
C VAL A 19 10.49 5.94 2.17
N TYR A 20 9.90 5.16 3.05
CA TYR A 20 10.42 4.92 4.39
C TYR A 20 10.89 3.48 4.52
N ALA A 21 12.15 3.27 4.92
CA ALA A 21 12.68 1.94 5.15
C ALA A 21 12.19 1.39 6.48
N ILE A 22 11.36 0.37 6.42
CA ILE A 22 10.88 -0.36 7.61
C ILE A 22 11.97 -1.31 8.10
N GLN A 23 12.60 -2.01 7.17
CA GLN A 23 13.70 -2.93 7.44
C GLN A 23 14.63 -2.95 6.23
N LYS A 24 15.91 -2.75 6.48
CA LYS A 24 16.94 -2.93 5.45
C LYS A 24 18.14 -3.61 6.09
N THR A 25 18.38 -4.85 5.71
CA THR A 25 19.44 -5.68 6.27
C THR A 25 20.64 -5.84 5.32
N ARG A 26 20.39 -5.72 4.02
CA ARG A 26 21.39 -5.85 2.96
C ARG A 26 21.06 -4.88 1.84
N SER A 27 21.85 -4.90 0.75
CA SER A 27 21.51 -4.14 -0.44
C SER A 27 20.24 -4.70 -1.12
N ASP A 28 19.58 -3.87 -1.90
CA ASP A 28 18.35 -4.26 -2.60
C ASP A 28 18.59 -5.33 -3.67
N THR A 29 19.81 -5.48 -4.13
CA THR A 29 20.18 -6.54 -5.08
C THR A 29 20.45 -7.89 -4.41
N GLU A 30 20.70 -7.90 -3.12
CA GLU A 30 21.00 -9.12 -2.35
C GLU A 30 19.77 -9.67 -1.63
N ASN A 31 18.76 -8.86 -1.41
CA ASN A 31 17.56 -9.23 -0.68
C ASN A 31 16.33 -9.23 -1.57
N ILE A 32 15.27 -9.87 -1.07
CA ILE A 32 13.93 -9.72 -1.62
C ILE A 32 13.39 -8.37 -1.15
N VAL A 33 13.00 -7.53 -2.10
CA VAL A 33 12.45 -6.20 -1.82
C VAL A 33 10.93 -6.28 -1.76
N ILE A 34 10.37 -5.87 -0.64
CA ILE A 34 8.93 -5.76 -0.44
C ILE A 34 8.60 -4.28 -0.31
N VAL A 35 7.67 -3.81 -1.13
CA VAL A 35 7.15 -2.43 -1.07
C VAL A 35 5.70 -2.48 -0.65
N ILE A 36 5.37 -1.81 0.44
CA ILE A 36 4.00 -1.70 0.95
C ILE A 36 3.51 -0.30 0.64
N CYS A 37 2.47 -0.23 -0.19
CA CYS A 37 1.91 1.04 -0.66
C CYS A 37 0.75 1.48 0.24
N GLY A 38 0.70 2.78 0.53
CA GLY A 38 -0.41 3.36 1.29
C GLY A 38 -1.65 3.55 0.43
N GLU A 39 -2.80 3.17 0.96
CA GLU A 39 -4.10 3.40 0.32
C GLU A 39 -5.09 3.87 1.37
N GLY A 40 -5.72 5.02 1.13
CA GLY A 40 -6.69 5.58 2.07
C GLY A 40 -6.10 6.24 3.31
N TYR A 41 -4.82 6.56 3.28
CA TYR A 41 -4.17 7.38 4.29
C TYR A 41 -3.95 8.77 3.71
N THR A 42 -4.48 9.79 4.36
CA THR A 42 -4.29 11.19 3.96
C THR A 42 -2.86 11.65 4.27
N GLU A 43 -2.50 12.84 3.79
CA GLU A 43 -1.18 13.41 4.06
C GLU A 43 -0.90 13.51 5.58
N SER A 44 -1.88 13.92 6.35
CA SER A 44 -1.75 14.00 7.82
C SER A 44 -1.70 12.65 8.52
N GLN A 45 -2.06 11.56 7.83
CA GLN A 45 -2.09 10.20 8.38
C GLN A 45 -0.87 9.35 7.97
N GLN A 46 0.14 9.95 7.37
CA GLN A 46 1.29 9.18 6.89
C GLN A 46 2.09 8.52 8.01
N GLN A 47 2.19 9.18 9.18
CA GLN A 47 2.84 8.55 10.33
C GLN A 47 2.05 7.33 10.81
N LYS A 48 0.71 7.43 10.81
CA LYS A 48 -0.15 6.28 11.12
C LYS A 48 0.07 5.15 10.14
N PHE A 49 0.20 5.45 8.85
CA PHE A 49 0.51 4.45 7.81
C PHE A 49 1.82 3.73 8.12
N ILE A 50 2.89 4.47 8.41
CA ILE A 50 4.19 3.87 8.75
C ILE A 50 4.07 2.96 9.98
N ASP A 51 3.38 3.41 11.01
CA ASP A 51 3.17 2.61 12.23
C ASP A 51 2.36 1.34 11.96
N ASP A 52 1.34 1.44 11.11
CA ASP A 52 0.53 0.30 10.69
C ASP A 52 1.36 -0.71 9.89
N VAL A 53 2.22 -0.24 8.98
CA VAL A 53 3.14 -1.10 8.22
C VAL A 53 4.10 -1.85 9.14
N LYS A 54 4.64 -1.18 10.14
CA LYS A 54 5.51 -1.81 11.14
C LYS A 54 4.79 -2.94 11.88
N LYS A 55 3.54 -2.71 12.26
CA LYS A 55 2.71 -3.74 12.93
C LYS A 55 2.45 -4.93 12.02
N VAL A 56 2.11 -4.67 10.77
CA VAL A 56 1.85 -5.73 9.77
C VAL A 56 3.11 -6.55 9.55
N TRP A 57 4.26 -5.91 9.35
CA TRP A 57 5.51 -6.62 9.15
C TRP A 57 5.91 -7.45 10.37
N ASN A 58 5.77 -6.91 11.56
CA ASN A 58 6.01 -7.66 12.80
C ASN A 58 5.08 -8.89 12.90
N GLY A 59 3.84 -8.77 12.43
CA GLY A 59 2.91 -9.89 12.36
C GLY A 59 3.35 -10.97 11.37
N VAL A 60 3.80 -10.56 10.19
CA VAL A 60 4.31 -11.47 9.15
C VAL A 60 5.51 -12.26 9.66
N MET A 61 6.38 -11.61 10.41
CA MET A 61 7.60 -12.20 10.96
C MET A 61 7.35 -13.27 12.04
N ARG A 62 6.11 -13.46 12.47
CA ARG A 62 5.74 -14.54 13.39
C ARG A 62 5.58 -15.89 12.67
N TYR A 63 5.50 -15.89 11.36
CA TYR A 63 5.20 -17.06 10.54
C TYR A 63 6.38 -17.49 9.69
N GLU A 64 6.49 -18.81 9.47
CA GLU A 64 7.47 -19.35 8.52
C GLU A 64 6.92 -19.23 7.08
N PRO A 65 7.79 -19.03 6.08
CA PRO A 65 9.26 -19.01 6.17
C PRO A 65 9.83 -17.64 6.59
N TYR A 66 9.00 -16.63 6.78
CA TYR A 66 9.44 -15.24 7.01
C TYR A 66 10.29 -15.10 8.26
N ARG A 67 9.91 -15.79 9.34
CA ARG A 67 10.63 -15.73 10.60
C ARG A 67 12.08 -16.24 10.46
N SER A 68 12.26 -17.38 9.82
CA SER A 68 13.59 -17.98 9.65
C SER A 68 14.47 -17.21 8.67
N TYR A 69 13.88 -16.52 7.71
CA TYR A 69 14.60 -15.76 6.68
C TYR A 69 14.42 -14.25 6.83
N ALA A 70 14.17 -13.79 8.05
CA ALA A 70 13.85 -12.39 8.34
C ALA A 70 14.89 -11.41 7.79
N ASP A 71 16.18 -11.75 7.81
CA ASP A 71 17.26 -10.91 7.33
C ASP A 71 17.40 -10.90 5.80
N ARG A 72 16.58 -11.67 5.08
CA ARG A 72 16.58 -11.73 3.62
C ARG A 72 15.60 -10.77 2.96
N PHE A 73 14.91 -9.96 3.75
CA PHE A 73 13.91 -9.03 3.26
C PHE A 73 14.30 -7.59 3.54
N ASN A 74 14.23 -6.75 2.51
CA ASN A 74 14.19 -5.30 2.66
C ASN A 74 12.75 -4.86 2.47
N VAL A 75 12.21 -4.12 3.42
CA VAL A 75 10.81 -3.70 3.44
C VAL A 75 10.72 -2.19 3.46
N TYR A 76 10.00 -1.65 2.49
CA TYR A 76 9.80 -0.22 2.34
C TYR A 76 8.31 0.13 2.39
N ALA A 77 8.00 1.22 3.06
CA ALA A 77 6.68 1.84 3.00
C ALA A 77 6.70 2.95 1.96
N LEU A 78 5.86 2.83 0.96
CA LEU A 78 5.65 3.88 -0.05
C LEU A 78 4.52 4.78 0.45
N CYS A 79 4.88 6.02 0.83
CA CYS A 79 3.97 6.95 1.50
C CYS A 79 3.08 7.69 0.50
N THR A 80 2.18 6.97 -0.14
CA THR A 80 1.21 7.52 -1.08
C THR A 80 0.06 8.16 -0.32
N ALA A 81 -0.09 9.48 -0.47
CA ALA A 81 -1.14 10.24 0.20
C ALA A 81 -2.44 10.22 -0.60
N SER A 82 -3.53 9.85 0.02
CA SER A 82 -4.88 9.92 -0.54
C SER A 82 -5.55 11.24 -0.16
N GLU A 83 -6.49 11.71 -0.99
CA GLU A 83 -7.29 12.90 -0.65
C GLU A 83 -8.19 12.65 0.55
N SER A 84 -8.72 11.43 0.65
CA SER A 84 -9.66 11.03 1.68
C SER A 84 -9.24 9.72 2.32
N SER A 85 -9.66 9.52 3.57
CA SER A 85 -9.45 8.25 4.26
C SER A 85 -10.25 7.13 3.60
N PHE A 86 -9.72 5.91 3.65
CA PHE A 86 -10.39 4.75 3.11
C PHE A 86 -11.75 4.55 3.79
N GLY A 87 -12.77 4.27 2.98
CA GLY A 87 -14.13 4.04 3.47
C GLY A 87 -14.94 5.32 3.70
N SER A 88 -14.37 6.51 3.50
CA SER A 88 -15.09 7.78 3.66
C SER A 88 -15.97 8.17 2.47
N GLY A 89 -15.91 7.42 1.36
CA GLY A 89 -16.60 7.73 0.11
C GLY A 89 -15.88 8.73 -0.80
N GLY A 90 -14.69 9.18 -0.40
CA GLY A 90 -13.85 10.09 -1.18
C GLY A 90 -12.83 9.37 -2.06
N SER A 91 -11.89 10.14 -2.60
CA SER A 91 -10.82 9.65 -3.48
C SER A 91 -9.65 9.11 -2.71
N THR A 92 -9.15 7.95 -3.12
CA THR A 92 -7.91 7.36 -2.60
C THR A 92 -6.85 7.31 -3.69
N PHE A 93 -5.58 7.11 -3.32
CA PHE A 93 -4.46 7.19 -4.26
C PHE A 93 -4.60 6.17 -5.41
N PHE A 94 -4.89 4.92 -5.08
CA PHE A 94 -5.01 3.83 -6.06
C PHE A 94 -6.46 3.56 -6.49
N ASP A 95 -7.40 4.32 -5.97
CA ASP A 95 -8.83 4.12 -6.23
C ASP A 95 -9.25 2.66 -5.99
N VAL A 96 -8.85 2.13 -4.84
CA VAL A 96 -9.14 0.74 -4.46
C VAL A 96 -10.60 0.64 -4.05
N VAL A 97 -11.30 -0.33 -4.62
CA VAL A 97 -12.67 -0.67 -4.28
C VAL A 97 -12.71 -2.13 -3.82
N VAL A 98 -13.32 -2.36 -2.67
CA VAL A 98 -13.56 -3.70 -2.14
C VAL A 98 -15.02 -4.03 -2.36
N GLY A 99 -15.28 -5.19 -2.96
CA GLY A 99 -16.64 -5.68 -3.21
C GLY A 99 -17.39 -5.94 -1.92
N SER A 100 -18.72 -5.92 -2.02
CA SER A 100 -19.63 -6.10 -0.90
C SER A 100 -20.59 -7.26 -1.13
N ASN A 101 -21.40 -7.56 -0.11
CA ASN A 101 -22.39 -8.64 -0.13
C ASN A 101 -21.73 -10.02 -0.32
N ASN A 102 -22.22 -10.80 -1.28
CA ASN A 102 -21.78 -12.17 -1.52
C ASN A 102 -20.57 -12.29 -2.44
N SER A 103 -20.00 -11.18 -2.85
CA SER A 103 -18.78 -11.20 -3.66
C SER A 103 -17.64 -10.53 -2.92
N SER A 104 -16.44 -11.03 -3.13
CA SER A 104 -15.22 -10.38 -2.67
C SER A 104 -14.43 -10.00 -3.91
N SER A 105 -14.25 -8.72 -4.12
CA SER A 105 -13.43 -8.21 -5.21
C SER A 105 -12.58 -7.04 -4.74
N ILE A 106 -11.41 -6.88 -5.32
CA ILE A 106 -10.55 -5.75 -5.10
C ILE A 106 -10.20 -5.17 -6.46
N SER A 107 -10.45 -3.88 -6.63
CA SER A 107 -10.11 -3.15 -7.84
C SER A 107 -9.14 -2.04 -7.53
N ILE A 108 -8.20 -1.81 -8.43
CA ILE A 108 -7.26 -0.69 -8.38
C ILE A 108 -7.37 0.07 -9.69
N LEU A 109 -7.60 1.39 -9.59
CA LEU A 109 -7.80 2.27 -10.75
C LEU A 109 -8.86 1.74 -11.71
N GLY A 110 -9.96 1.21 -11.17
CA GLY A 110 -11.08 0.67 -11.94
C GLY A 110 -10.85 -0.72 -12.52
N LYS A 111 -9.70 -1.34 -12.31
CA LYS A 111 -9.41 -2.70 -12.78
C LYS A 111 -9.50 -3.70 -11.64
N THR A 112 -10.31 -4.72 -11.80
CA THR A 112 -10.42 -5.79 -10.82
C THR A 112 -9.14 -6.63 -10.83
N ILE A 113 -8.44 -6.68 -9.68
CA ILE A 113 -7.22 -7.46 -9.50
C ILE A 113 -7.48 -8.77 -8.78
N PHE A 114 -8.60 -8.85 -8.08
CA PHE A 114 -9.03 -10.04 -7.38
C PHE A 114 -10.56 -10.08 -7.38
N SER A 115 -11.11 -11.23 -7.66
CA SER A 115 -12.55 -11.48 -7.54
C SER A 115 -12.78 -12.89 -7.05
N ARG A 116 -13.66 -13.04 -6.10
CA ARG A 116 -14.07 -14.31 -5.56
C ARG A 116 -15.56 -14.29 -5.33
N ASP A 117 -16.25 -15.23 -5.95
CA ASP A 117 -17.66 -15.47 -5.66
C ASP A 117 -17.79 -16.37 -4.44
N VAL A 118 -18.69 -15.99 -3.59
CA VAL A 118 -18.97 -16.71 -2.34
C VAL A 118 -20.22 -17.52 -2.47
#